data_ea1134b3866d281aed88da09d2019024
#
_entry.id   ea1134b3866d281aed88da09d2019024
#
_cell.length_a   1.000
_cell.length_b   1.000
_cell.length_c   1.000
_cell.angle_alpha   90.00
_cell.angle_beta   90.00
_cell.angle_gamma   90.00
#
_symmetry.space_group_name_H-M   'P 1'
#
loop_
_entity.id
_entity.type
_entity.pdbx_description
1 polymer ?
#
loop_
_entity_poly.entity_id
_entity_poly.type
_entity_poly.pdbx_seq_one_letter_code
_entity_poly.pdbx_strand_id
1 'polypeptide(L)'
;MAKHTHKGTCQVCGNQQAHRGTVAKHGYTVDWGFFNGVCAGSDALPLQLDTTLAERYVTKHIECAVELEQTAAAVESGTKVFTTLSFQRYDREQYKYVTKNFCKGDWVNAKYKNIKEYNAMSNYHFYSNQPEELKAILLKEWDKTAARELLSVKRTADLHRQESKALEARIKTVFGTELIDVSAKPAAAVYEVGQTFEYKNRVYTLVEPKTVTYKNPRFKDQHGWHCEYKAPRSTGVEFLTIKQLGLRIPK
;
A
#
# COMPACT_ATOMS: atom_id res chain seq x y z
N MET A 1 7.96 23.02 24.32
CA MET A 1 8.27 21.65 23.87
C MET A 1 9.59 21.67 23.11
N ALA A 2 10.57 20.84 23.46
CA ALA A 2 11.84 20.77 22.74
C ALA A 2 11.60 20.35 21.30
N LYS A 3 12.18 21.07 20.33
CA LYS A 3 12.11 20.71 18.89
C LYS A 3 12.85 19.38 18.67
N HIS A 4 12.31 18.51 17.82
CA HIS A 4 13.04 17.36 17.33
C HIS A 4 14.23 17.83 16.50
N THR A 5 15.41 17.36 16.82
CA THR A 5 16.64 17.73 16.12
C THR A 5 17.03 16.68 15.07
N HIS A 6 16.54 15.45 15.22
CA HIS A 6 16.89 14.33 14.35
C HIS A 6 15.67 13.53 13.88
N LYS A 7 15.82 12.86 12.77
CA LYS A 7 14.92 11.81 12.28
C LYS A 7 15.66 10.49 12.22
N GLY A 8 14.94 9.42 12.55
CA GLY A 8 15.42 8.07 12.43
C GLY A 8 14.49 7.22 11.55
N THR A 9 15.02 6.19 10.95
CA THR A 9 14.28 5.24 10.11
C THR A 9 13.54 4.26 11.00
N CYS A 10 12.24 4.10 10.81
CA CYS A 10 11.44 3.10 11.52
C CYS A 10 11.88 1.69 11.12
N GLN A 11 12.10 0.81 12.10
CA GLN A 11 12.53 -0.57 11.88
C GLN A 11 11.51 -1.42 11.09
N VAL A 12 10.22 -1.10 11.16
CA VAL A 12 9.13 -1.86 10.52
C VAL A 12 8.78 -1.29 9.15
N CYS A 13 8.29 -0.05 9.08
CA CYS A 13 7.82 0.53 7.81
C CYS A 13 8.90 1.23 6.98
N GLY A 14 10.10 1.47 7.52
CA GLY A 14 11.20 2.13 6.83
C GLY A 14 11.06 3.64 6.64
N ASN A 15 9.95 4.24 7.09
CA ASN A 15 9.75 5.67 6.97
C ASN A 15 10.62 6.44 7.99
N GLN A 16 11.08 7.61 7.56
CA GLN A 16 11.82 8.50 8.44
C GLN A 16 10.87 9.25 9.36
N GLN A 17 11.07 9.10 10.66
CA GLN A 17 10.23 9.67 11.69
C GLN A 17 11.04 10.52 12.66
N ALA A 18 10.37 11.48 13.29
CA ALA A 18 10.98 12.25 14.36
C ALA A 18 11.50 11.32 15.49
N HIS A 19 12.69 11.63 16.00
CA HIS A 19 13.38 10.84 17.01
C HIS A 19 13.63 11.66 18.27
N ARG A 20 13.28 11.06 19.45
CA ARG A 20 13.56 11.58 20.80
C ARG A 20 13.95 10.43 21.73
N GLY A 21 15.06 9.76 21.41
CA GLY A 21 15.41 8.48 22.05
C GLY A 21 14.76 7.31 21.33
N THR A 22 13.47 7.41 21.01
CA THR A 22 12.70 6.41 20.22
C THR A 22 12.02 7.07 19.02
N VAL A 23 11.56 6.26 18.07
CA VAL A 23 10.80 6.69 16.89
C VAL A 23 9.40 7.13 17.34
N ALA A 24 9.00 8.33 16.92
CA ALA A 24 7.69 8.88 17.26
C ALA A 24 6.54 7.99 16.75
N LYS A 25 5.39 8.05 17.44
CA LYS A 25 4.16 7.37 16.99
C LYS A 25 3.75 7.83 15.60
N HIS A 26 3.50 6.89 14.72
CA HIS A 26 3.13 7.15 13.32
C HIS A 26 2.30 6.01 12.74
N GLY A 27 1.50 6.31 11.70
CA GLY A 27 0.95 5.34 10.78
C GLY A 27 1.92 5.08 9.61
N TYR A 28 1.47 4.37 8.60
CA TYR A 28 2.21 4.19 7.35
C TYR A 28 1.26 4.22 6.14
N THR A 29 1.82 4.53 4.98
CA THR A 29 1.07 4.53 3.72
C THR A 29 1.04 3.12 3.16
N VAL A 30 -0.12 2.70 2.67
CA VAL A 30 -0.34 1.46 1.92
C VAL A 30 -0.77 1.83 0.49
N ASP A 31 -0.66 0.91 -0.45
CA ASP A 31 -0.94 1.19 -1.88
C ASP A 31 -2.34 1.76 -2.14
N TRP A 32 -3.31 1.40 -1.30
CA TRP A 32 -4.70 1.84 -1.40
C TRP A 32 -5.09 3.00 -0.47
N GLY A 33 -4.12 3.60 0.25
CA GLY A 33 -4.39 4.73 1.15
C GLY A 33 -3.43 4.88 2.31
N PHE A 34 -3.90 5.52 3.38
CA PHE A 34 -3.16 5.74 4.61
C PHE A 34 -3.68 4.82 5.72
N PHE A 35 -2.77 4.11 6.39
CA PHE A 35 -3.10 3.29 7.55
C PHE A 35 -3.22 4.17 8.81
N ASN A 36 -4.42 4.24 9.41
CA ASN A 36 -4.72 5.06 10.58
C ASN A 36 -4.31 4.41 11.92
N GLY A 37 -3.81 3.19 11.92
CA GLY A 37 -3.30 2.53 13.11
C GLY A 37 -1.92 3.04 13.52
N VAL A 38 -1.42 2.55 14.64
CA VAL A 38 -0.05 2.82 15.09
C VAL A 38 0.88 1.78 14.50
N CYS A 39 1.94 2.23 13.82
CA CYS A 39 2.97 1.33 13.31
C CYS A 39 3.66 0.59 14.46
N ALA A 40 3.90 -0.71 14.31
CA ALA A 40 4.57 -1.53 15.33
C ALA A 40 6.03 -1.09 15.62
N GLY A 41 6.64 -0.31 14.72
CA GLY A 41 7.96 0.31 14.95
C GLY A 41 7.90 1.65 15.69
N SER A 42 6.71 2.11 16.11
CA SER A 42 6.56 3.28 16.98
C SER A 42 7.11 2.96 18.37
N ASP A 43 7.69 3.94 19.00
CA ASP A 43 8.33 3.83 20.33
C ASP A 43 9.56 2.87 20.39
N ALA A 44 9.97 2.26 19.26
CA ALA A 44 11.22 1.52 19.13
C ALA A 44 12.41 2.44 18.86
N LEU A 45 13.64 1.94 19.05
CA LEU A 45 14.83 2.64 18.58
C LEU A 45 14.83 2.71 17.05
N PRO A 46 15.38 3.78 16.46
CA PRO A 46 15.54 3.85 15.00
C PRO A 46 16.50 2.78 14.49
N LEU A 47 16.28 2.35 13.24
CA LEU A 47 17.06 1.29 12.60
C LEU A 47 18.57 1.59 12.52
N GLN A 48 18.95 2.86 12.52
CA GLN A 48 20.34 3.28 12.60
C GLN A 48 21.05 2.81 13.88
N LEU A 49 20.30 2.71 14.97
CA LEU A 49 20.83 2.43 16.32
C LEU A 49 20.59 1.00 16.79
N ASP A 50 19.52 0.36 16.29
CA ASP A 50 19.12 -0.98 16.73
C ASP A 50 18.38 -1.73 15.61
N THR A 51 18.65 -3.02 15.47
CA THR A 51 18.08 -3.90 14.45
C THR A 51 17.10 -4.93 15.00
N THR A 52 17.03 -5.06 16.33
CA THR A 52 16.35 -6.16 17.03
C THR A 52 14.91 -6.37 16.56
N LEU A 53 14.15 -5.28 16.42
CA LEU A 53 12.76 -5.37 15.99
C LEU A 53 12.67 -5.74 14.49
N ALA A 54 13.52 -5.16 13.65
CA ALA A 54 13.56 -5.47 12.22
C ALA A 54 13.93 -6.93 11.96
N GLU A 55 14.95 -7.46 12.65
CA GLU A 55 15.35 -8.87 12.56
C GLU A 55 14.25 -9.83 13.00
N ARG A 56 13.52 -9.47 14.06
CA ARG A 56 12.35 -10.23 14.51
C ARG A 56 11.26 -10.29 13.44
N TYR A 57 11.05 -9.18 12.70
CA TYR A 57 10.10 -9.15 11.58
C TYR A 57 10.60 -9.97 10.39
N VAL A 58 11.90 -9.93 10.07
CA VAL A 58 12.51 -10.81 9.05
C VAL A 58 12.23 -12.26 9.38
N THR A 59 12.55 -12.71 10.60
CA THR A 59 12.29 -14.09 11.06
C THR A 59 10.80 -14.45 10.91
N LYS A 60 9.92 -13.59 11.39
CA LYS A 60 8.47 -13.83 11.29
C LYS A 60 7.98 -13.97 9.85
N HIS A 61 8.45 -13.11 8.94
CA HIS A 61 8.11 -13.23 7.52
C HIS A 61 8.62 -14.53 6.91
N ILE A 62 9.83 -14.98 7.26
CA ILE A 62 10.38 -16.25 6.80
C ILE A 62 9.54 -17.42 7.31
N GLU A 63 9.19 -17.45 8.60
CA GLU A 63 8.35 -18.47 9.21
C GLU A 63 6.97 -18.56 8.51
N CYS A 64 6.30 -17.42 8.33
CA CYS A 64 5.02 -17.37 7.62
C CYS A 64 5.14 -17.87 6.17
N ALA A 65 6.21 -17.52 5.46
CA ALA A 65 6.44 -18.01 4.10
C ALA A 65 6.59 -19.53 4.07
N VAL A 66 7.39 -20.10 4.98
CA VAL A 66 7.61 -21.55 5.08
C VAL A 66 6.31 -22.30 5.38
N GLU A 67 5.50 -21.83 6.33
CA GLU A 67 4.21 -22.43 6.66
C GLU A 67 3.24 -22.42 5.46
N LEU A 68 3.19 -21.33 4.72
CA LEU A 68 2.36 -21.20 3.52
C LEU A 68 2.86 -22.08 2.37
N GLU A 69 4.16 -22.15 2.15
CA GLU A 69 4.80 -23.04 1.16
C GLU A 69 4.52 -24.51 1.47
N GLN A 70 4.64 -24.92 2.75
CA GLN A 70 4.30 -26.27 3.20
C GLN A 70 2.81 -26.58 3.00
N THR A 71 1.95 -25.60 3.31
CA THR A 71 0.51 -25.75 3.08
C THR A 71 0.20 -25.90 1.58
N ALA A 72 0.82 -25.08 0.74
CA ALA A 72 0.65 -25.19 -0.71
C ALA A 72 1.12 -26.55 -1.25
N ALA A 73 2.29 -27.03 -0.84
CA ALA A 73 2.82 -28.32 -1.22
C ALA A 73 1.94 -29.50 -0.75
N ALA A 74 1.40 -29.43 0.46
CA ALA A 74 0.50 -30.43 0.99
C ALA A 74 -0.84 -30.48 0.22
N VAL A 75 -1.34 -29.32 -0.24
CA VAL A 75 -2.55 -29.27 -1.09
C VAL A 75 -2.25 -29.81 -2.48
N GLU A 76 -1.10 -29.48 -3.07
CA GLU A 76 -0.70 -29.99 -4.39
C GLU A 76 -0.47 -31.52 -4.42
N SER A 77 0.12 -32.04 -3.37
CA SER A 77 0.31 -33.50 -3.23
C SER A 77 -0.97 -34.25 -2.87
N GLY A 78 -2.07 -33.55 -2.58
CA GLY A 78 -3.33 -34.16 -2.14
C GLY A 78 -3.34 -34.66 -0.70
N THR A 79 -2.26 -34.42 0.07
CA THR A 79 -2.20 -34.81 1.50
C THR A 79 -3.04 -33.87 2.39
N LYS A 80 -3.36 -32.69 1.89
CA LYS A 80 -4.26 -31.72 2.52
C LYS A 80 -5.28 -31.22 1.50
N VAL A 81 -6.50 -30.97 1.95
CA VAL A 81 -7.55 -30.36 1.14
C VAL A 81 -8.10 -29.15 1.87
N PHE A 82 -8.58 -28.15 1.13
CA PHE A 82 -9.33 -27.06 1.73
C PHE A 82 -10.65 -27.58 2.27
N THR A 83 -10.81 -27.60 3.57
CA THR A 83 -12.05 -28.02 4.24
C THR A 83 -13.14 -26.97 4.13
N THR A 84 -12.73 -25.70 4.08
CA THR A 84 -13.62 -24.54 3.93
C THR A 84 -13.07 -23.58 2.88
N LEU A 85 -13.97 -23.00 2.07
CA LEU A 85 -13.63 -21.94 1.11
C LEU A 85 -14.57 -20.75 1.29
N SER A 86 -14.07 -19.58 1.00
CA SER A 86 -14.82 -18.32 1.05
C SER A 86 -15.48 -18.02 -0.29
N PHE A 87 -16.78 -17.78 -0.28
CA PHE A 87 -17.55 -17.40 -1.45
C PHE A 87 -18.25 -16.07 -1.22
N GLN A 88 -18.18 -15.18 -2.20
CA GLN A 88 -18.99 -13.98 -2.21
C GLN A 88 -20.42 -14.31 -2.64
N ARG A 89 -21.39 -13.88 -1.85
CA ARG A 89 -22.80 -13.99 -2.14
C ARG A 89 -23.46 -12.62 -2.02
N TYR A 90 -24.30 -12.30 -2.99
CA TYR A 90 -25.15 -11.11 -2.88
C TYR A 90 -26.26 -11.37 -1.86
N ASP A 91 -26.27 -10.57 -0.80
CA ASP A 91 -27.32 -10.59 0.22
C ASP A 91 -28.41 -9.61 -0.20
N ARG A 92 -29.59 -10.13 -0.52
CA ARG A 92 -30.72 -9.33 -1.01
C ARG A 92 -31.35 -8.47 0.08
N GLU A 93 -31.27 -8.89 1.34
CA GLU A 93 -31.81 -8.12 2.47
C GLU A 93 -30.92 -6.93 2.79
N GLN A 94 -29.60 -7.09 2.67
CA GLN A 94 -28.62 -6.05 2.94
C GLN A 94 -28.18 -5.27 1.69
N TYR A 95 -28.65 -5.65 0.50
CA TYR A 95 -28.27 -5.07 -0.80
C TYR A 95 -26.74 -4.97 -1.01
N LYS A 96 -25.98 -5.95 -0.49
CA LYS A 96 -24.52 -5.99 -0.60
C LYS A 96 -23.98 -7.40 -0.80
N TYR A 97 -22.73 -7.48 -1.30
CA TYR A 97 -22.01 -8.74 -1.31
C TYR A 97 -21.47 -9.04 0.09
N VAL A 98 -21.76 -10.24 0.57
CA VAL A 98 -21.24 -10.78 1.83
C VAL A 98 -20.38 -11.99 1.53
N THR A 99 -19.27 -12.13 2.25
CA THR A 99 -18.41 -13.31 2.15
C THR A 99 -18.84 -14.30 3.20
N LYS A 100 -19.11 -15.54 2.77
CA LYS A 100 -19.45 -16.65 3.67
C LYS A 100 -18.51 -17.82 3.41
N ASN A 101 -18.11 -18.50 4.48
CA ASN A 101 -17.30 -19.70 4.43
C ASN A 101 -18.21 -20.94 4.37
N PHE A 102 -17.91 -21.85 3.48
CA PHE A 102 -18.65 -23.09 3.32
C PHE A 102 -17.70 -24.30 3.31
N CYS A 103 -18.14 -25.42 3.86
CA CYS A 103 -17.59 -26.72 3.56
C CYS A 103 -18.09 -27.18 2.18
N LYS A 104 -17.35 -28.09 1.51
CA LYS A 104 -17.66 -28.54 0.14
C LYS A 104 -19.11 -29.03 -0.01
N GLY A 105 -19.55 -29.88 0.90
CA GLY A 105 -20.93 -30.43 0.88
C GLY A 105 -22.01 -29.37 1.13
N ASP A 106 -21.80 -28.53 2.13
CA ASP A 106 -22.76 -27.47 2.50
C ASP A 106 -22.92 -26.42 1.40
N TRP A 107 -21.81 -26.05 0.73
CA TRP A 107 -21.85 -25.12 -0.38
C TRP A 107 -22.63 -25.68 -1.58
N VAL A 108 -22.36 -26.94 -1.96
CA VAL A 108 -23.06 -27.61 -3.05
C VAL A 108 -24.56 -27.71 -2.74
N ASN A 109 -24.92 -28.12 -1.53
CA ASN A 109 -26.31 -28.25 -1.12
C ASN A 109 -27.06 -26.89 -1.10
N ALA A 110 -26.43 -25.87 -0.52
CA ALA A 110 -27.01 -24.53 -0.47
C ALA A 110 -27.21 -23.92 -1.87
N LYS A 111 -26.25 -24.10 -2.77
CA LYS A 111 -26.35 -23.64 -4.16
C LYS A 111 -27.39 -24.44 -4.95
N TYR A 112 -27.41 -25.77 -4.80
CA TYR A 112 -28.38 -26.64 -5.46
C TYR A 112 -29.81 -26.24 -5.10
N LYS A 113 -30.10 -26.03 -3.83
CA LYS A 113 -31.42 -25.56 -3.35
C LYS A 113 -31.80 -24.22 -3.99
N ASN A 114 -30.93 -23.25 -3.96
CA ASN A 114 -31.20 -21.93 -4.53
C ASN A 114 -31.43 -21.96 -6.05
N ILE A 115 -30.69 -22.77 -6.80
CA ILE A 115 -30.86 -22.91 -8.26
C ILE A 115 -32.20 -23.60 -8.57
N LYS A 116 -32.55 -24.61 -7.79
CA LYS A 116 -33.83 -25.32 -7.95
C LYS A 116 -35.02 -24.39 -7.70
N GLU A 117 -34.94 -23.55 -6.65
CA GLU A 117 -35.95 -22.53 -6.35
C GLU A 117 -36.01 -21.48 -7.47
N TYR A 118 -34.87 -21.03 -7.98
CA TYR A 118 -34.79 -20.06 -9.07
C TYR A 118 -35.39 -20.63 -10.37
N ASN A 119 -35.05 -21.87 -10.75
CA ASN A 119 -35.59 -22.51 -11.94
C ASN A 119 -37.12 -22.75 -11.83
N ALA A 120 -37.62 -23.00 -10.63
CA ALA A 120 -39.07 -23.13 -10.39
C ALA A 120 -39.82 -21.79 -10.53
N MET A 121 -39.15 -20.68 -10.26
CA MET A 121 -39.72 -19.32 -10.34
C MET A 121 -39.53 -18.65 -11.71
N SER A 122 -38.66 -19.17 -12.55
CA SER A 122 -38.25 -18.58 -13.83
C SER A 122 -38.60 -19.52 -14.99
N ASN A 123 -39.21 -18.99 -16.05
CA ASN A 123 -39.43 -19.72 -17.30
C ASN A 123 -38.12 -19.90 -18.12
N TYR A 124 -37.00 -19.36 -17.62
CA TYR A 124 -35.68 -19.50 -18.23
C TYR A 124 -34.81 -20.45 -17.41
N HIS A 125 -34.46 -21.59 -18.00
CA HIS A 125 -33.57 -22.55 -17.38
C HIS A 125 -32.11 -22.23 -17.74
N PHE A 126 -31.44 -21.46 -16.92
CA PHE A 126 -30.01 -21.15 -17.08
C PHE A 126 -29.08 -22.31 -16.72
N TYR A 127 -29.56 -23.28 -15.96
CA TYR A 127 -28.81 -24.46 -15.51
C TYR A 127 -29.56 -25.74 -15.87
N SER A 128 -28.81 -26.81 -16.00
CA SER A 128 -29.41 -28.16 -16.20
C SER A 128 -30.43 -28.47 -15.11
N ASN A 129 -31.59 -28.98 -15.50
CA ASN A 129 -32.60 -29.52 -14.58
C ASN A 129 -32.25 -30.91 -14.05
N GLN A 130 -31.18 -31.53 -14.59
CA GLN A 130 -30.70 -32.85 -14.14
C GLN A 130 -29.91 -32.69 -12.85
N PRO A 131 -30.32 -33.28 -11.71
CA PRO A 131 -29.66 -33.09 -10.41
C PRO A 131 -28.18 -33.46 -10.41
N GLU A 132 -27.80 -34.52 -11.09
CA GLU A 132 -26.41 -34.99 -11.13
C GLU A 132 -25.51 -34.08 -11.97
N GLU A 133 -25.99 -33.59 -13.12
CA GLU A 133 -25.27 -32.63 -13.95
C GLU A 133 -25.06 -31.31 -13.20
N LEU A 134 -26.08 -30.82 -12.49
CA LEU A 134 -25.98 -29.62 -11.70
C LEU A 134 -24.98 -29.75 -10.56
N LYS A 135 -24.99 -30.86 -9.84
CA LYS A 135 -24.00 -31.16 -8.81
C LYS A 135 -22.58 -31.21 -9.38
N ALA A 136 -22.40 -31.82 -10.55
CA ALA A 136 -21.12 -31.90 -11.23
C ALA A 136 -20.60 -30.47 -11.59
N ILE A 137 -21.47 -29.58 -12.06
CA ILE A 137 -21.12 -28.18 -12.32
C ILE A 137 -20.69 -27.46 -11.02
N LEU A 138 -21.45 -27.63 -9.95
CA LEU A 138 -21.15 -27.01 -8.65
C LEU A 138 -19.83 -27.52 -8.06
N LEU A 139 -19.52 -28.80 -8.21
CA LEU A 139 -18.24 -29.38 -7.81
C LEU A 139 -17.08 -28.79 -8.61
N LYS A 140 -17.23 -28.58 -9.92
CA LYS A 140 -16.22 -27.90 -10.75
C LYS A 140 -16.01 -26.44 -10.31
N GLU A 141 -17.07 -25.73 -9.90
CA GLU A 141 -16.93 -24.37 -9.36
C GLU A 141 -16.16 -24.37 -8.03
N TRP A 142 -16.41 -25.36 -7.17
CA TRP A 142 -15.65 -25.56 -5.95
C TRP A 142 -14.17 -25.76 -6.24
N ASP A 143 -13.84 -26.68 -7.15
CA ASP A 143 -12.46 -27.01 -7.49
C ASP A 143 -11.73 -25.82 -8.12
N LYS A 144 -12.41 -25.00 -8.94
CA LYS A 144 -11.85 -23.73 -9.46
C LYS A 144 -11.57 -22.73 -8.33
N THR A 145 -12.43 -22.69 -7.32
CA THR A 145 -12.23 -21.78 -6.17
C THR A 145 -11.09 -22.27 -5.30
N ALA A 146 -10.99 -23.58 -5.08
CA ALA A 146 -9.85 -24.19 -4.37
C ALA A 146 -8.50 -23.90 -5.09
N ALA A 147 -8.48 -24.00 -6.42
CA ALA A 147 -7.29 -23.67 -7.20
C ALA A 147 -6.91 -22.19 -7.08
N ARG A 148 -7.88 -21.27 -7.04
CA ARG A 148 -7.61 -19.84 -6.79
C ARG A 148 -7.08 -19.60 -5.39
N GLU A 149 -7.63 -20.27 -4.38
CA GLU A 149 -7.15 -20.19 -3.01
C GLU A 149 -5.71 -20.67 -2.90
N LEU A 150 -5.36 -21.76 -3.55
CA LEU A 150 -3.98 -22.26 -3.61
C LEU A 150 -3.03 -21.23 -4.24
N LEU A 151 -3.45 -20.58 -5.33
CA LEU A 151 -2.67 -19.48 -5.92
C LEU A 151 -2.53 -18.30 -4.98
N SER A 152 -3.56 -17.96 -4.20
CA SER A 152 -3.52 -16.93 -3.17
C SER A 152 -2.51 -17.27 -2.08
N VAL A 153 -2.52 -18.50 -1.58
CA VAL A 153 -1.55 -18.99 -0.58
C VAL A 153 -0.11 -18.83 -1.10
N LYS A 154 0.17 -19.28 -2.33
CA LYS A 154 1.49 -19.15 -2.96
C LYS A 154 1.93 -17.69 -3.10
N ARG A 155 1.05 -16.82 -3.60
CA ARG A 155 1.35 -15.38 -3.72
C ARG A 155 1.65 -14.75 -2.37
N THR A 156 0.91 -15.12 -1.33
CA THR A 156 1.15 -14.62 0.03
C THR A 156 2.51 -15.08 0.56
N ALA A 157 2.90 -16.34 0.29
CA ALA A 157 4.24 -16.82 0.63
C ALA A 157 5.33 -16.02 -0.08
N ASP A 158 5.18 -15.77 -1.39
CA ASP A 158 6.12 -14.96 -2.17
C ASP A 158 6.24 -13.52 -1.63
N LEU A 159 5.11 -12.91 -1.26
CA LEU A 159 5.11 -11.57 -0.64
C LEU A 159 5.90 -11.57 0.67
N HIS A 160 5.70 -12.54 1.54
CA HIS A 160 6.48 -12.66 2.77
C HIS A 160 7.99 -12.84 2.49
N ARG A 161 8.38 -13.61 1.47
CA ARG A 161 9.78 -13.74 1.02
C ARG A 161 10.35 -12.41 0.51
N GLN A 162 9.56 -11.66 -0.23
CA GLN A 162 9.98 -10.34 -0.73
C GLN A 162 10.15 -9.33 0.41
N GLU A 163 9.21 -9.28 1.35
CA GLU A 163 9.28 -8.40 2.52
C GLU A 163 10.48 -8.74 3.42
N SER A 164 10.78 -10.02 3.66
CA SER A 164 11.95 -10.40 4.43
C SER A 164 13.26 -9.93 3.78
N LYS A 165 13.40 -10.11 2.46
CA LYS A 165 14.56 -9.63 1.70
C LYS A 165 14.69 -8.10 1.71
N ALA A 166 13.55 -7.40 1.57
CA ALA A 166 13.53 -5.94 1.61
C ALA A 166 13.95 -5.39 3.00
N LEU A 167 13.50 -6.04 4.08
CA LEU A 167 13.90 -5.71 5.44
C LEU A 167 15.39 -5.98 5.66
N GLU A 168 15.92 -7.14 5.24
CA GLU A 168 17.35 -7.46 5.34
C GLU A 168 18.21 -6.45 4.57
N ALA A 169 17.82 -6.09 3.35
CA ALA A 169 18.50 -5.08 2.56
C ALA A 169 18.51 -3.71 3.28
N ARG A 170 17.37 -3.33 3.87
CA ARG A 170 17.24 -2.10 4.63
C ARG A 170 18.15 -2.11 5.88
N ILE A 171 18.19 -3.21 6.63
CA ILE A 171 19.10 -3.38 7.77
C ILE A 171 20.54 -3.12 7.31
N LYS A 172 20.99 -3.79 6.26
CA LYS A 172 22.36 -3.66 5.73
C LYS A 172 22.72 -2.23 5.29
N THR A 173 21.76 -1.48 4.76
CA THR A 173 22.01 -0.14 4.21
C THR A 173 21.85 0.98 5.23
N VAL A 174 21.07 0.78 6.28
CA VAL A 174 20.69 1.84 7.22
C VAL A 174 21.37 1.69 8.58
N PHE A 175 21.55 0.46 9.06
CA PHE A 175 22.16 0.22 10.38
C PHE A 175 23.58 0.78 10.44
N GLY A 176 23.89 1.48 11.53
CA GLY A 176 25.20 2.12 11.74
C GLY A 176 25.40 3.44 10.98
N THR A 177 24.40 3.88 10.17
CA THR A 177 24.45 5.23 9.57
C THR A 177 24.05 6.30 10.59
N GLU A 178 24.38 7.55 10.32
CA GLU A 178 24.00 8.66 11.17
C GLU A 178 22.49 8.96 11.10
N LEU A 179 21.94 9.44 12.21
CA LEU A 179 20.59 9.96 12.24
C LEU A 179 20.53 11.25 11.41
N ILE A 180 19.41 11.46 10.73
CA ILE A 180 19.24 12.64 9.88
C ILE A 180 19.00 13.86 10.76
N ASP A 181 19.97 14.78 10.77
CA ASP A 181 19.82 16.07 11.43
C ASP A 181 18.81 16.94 10.68
N VAL A 182 17.74 17.33 11.37
CA VAL A 182 16.71 18.27 10.85
C VAL A 182 16.74 19.61 11.55
N SER A 183 17.70 19.84 12.44
CA SER A 183 17.93 21.14 13.09
C SER A 183 18.57 22.13 12.11
N ALA A 184 19.40 21.64 11.21
CA ALA A 184 19.88 22.45 10.11
C ALA A 184 18.68 22.77 9.19
N LYS A 185 18.27 24.04 9.16
CA LYS A 185 17.41 24.50 8.07
C LYS A 185 18.10 24.05 6.78
N PRO A 186 17.39 23.32 5.87
CA PRO A 186 17.96 23.07 4.56
C PRO A 186 18.43 24.43 4.05
N ALA A 187 19.68 24.51 3.62
CA ALA A 187 20.21 25.75 3.02
C ALA A 187 19.15 26.20 2.04
N ALA A 188 18.68 27.44 2.23
CA ALA A 188 17.61 27.97 1.39
C ALA A 188 18.07 27.73 -0.05
N ALA A 189 17.30 26.95 -0.82
CA ALA A 189 17.68 26.69 -2.19
C ALA A 189 17.87 28.05 -2.86
N VAL A 190 19.10 28.31 -3.29
CA VAL A 190 19.44 29.55 -3.98
C VAL A 190 18.94 29.35 -5.41
N TYR A 191 17.90 30.08 -5.75
CA TYR A 191 17.37 30.12 -7.09
C TYR A 191 17.96 31.33 -7.82
N GLU A 192 18.38 31.15 -9.07
CA GLU A 192 19.00 32.19 -9.87
C GLU A 192 18.11 32.56 -11.05
N VAL A 193 18.17 33.84 -11.45
CA VAL A 193 17.52 34.34 -12.66
C VAL A 193 18.07 33.60 -13.86
N GLY A 194 17.17 33.12 -14.75
CA GLY A 194 17.54 32.32 -15.92
C GLY A 194 17.66 30.82 -15.65
N GLN A 195 17.59 30.36 -14.39
CA GLN A 195 17.57 28.93 -14.09
C GLN A 195 16.34 28.27 -14.72
N THR A 196 16.54 27.15 -15.40
CA THR A 196 15.49 26.39 -16.07
C THR A 196 15.27 25.05 -15.39
N PHE A 197 14.02 24.55 -15.40
CA PHE A 197 13.66 23.21 -14.96
C PHE A 197 12.45 22.70 -15.75
N GLU A 198 12.31 21.38 -15.85
CA GLU A 198 11.17 20.73 -16.50
C GLU A 198 10.19 20.16 -15.46
N TYR A 199 8.90 20.44 -15.65
CA TYR A 199 7.84 19.87 -14.85
C TYR A 199 6.56 19.66 -15.68
N LYS A 200 6.03 18.44 -15.70
CA LYS A 200 4.79 18.06 -16.45
C LYS A 200 4.78 18.53 -17.91
N ASN A 201 5.84 18.21 -18.63
CA ASN A 201 6.04 18.58 -20.05
C ASN A 201 6.05 20.09 -20.34
N ARG A 202 6.45 20.88 -19.35
CA ARG A 202 6.69 22.32 -19.48
C ARG A 202 8.10 22.64 -19.05
N VAL A 203 8.77 23.47 -19.80
CA VAL A 203 10.07 24.04 -19.43
C VAL A 203 9.79 25.40 -18.78
N TYR A 204 10.23 25.56 -17.56
CA TYR A 204 10.10 26.80 -16.77
C TYR A 204 11.45 27.51 -16.73
N THR A 205 11.42 28.84 -16.82
CA THR A 205 12.58 29.72 -16.62
C THR A 205 12.26 30.67 -15.49
N LEU A 206 13.12 30.77 -14.49
CA LEU A 206 13.00 31.71 -13.38
C LEU A 206 13.35 33.11 -13.89
N VAL A 207 12.42 34.06 -13.83
CA VAL A 207 12.60 35.41 -14.34
C VAL A 207 13.01 36.38 -13.24
N GLU A 208 12.20 36.49 -12.19
CA GLU A 208 12.45 37.41 -11.09
C GLU A 208 11.85 36.87 -9.78
N PRO A 209 12.50 37.17 -8.63
CA PRO A 209 11.90 36.89 -7.34
C PRO A 209 10.73 37.85 -7.09
N LYS A 210 9.63 37.33 -6.53
CA LYS A 210 8.45 38.15 -6.25
C LYS A 210 7.83 37.80 -4.90
N THR A 211 7.32 38.84 -4.23
CA THR A 211 6.49 38.69 -3.03
C THR A 211 5.07 39.09 -3.35
N VAL A 212 4.12 38.16 -3.16
CA VAL A 212 2.69 38.45 -3.27
C VAL A 212 2.16 38.80 -1.89
N THR A 213 1.71 40.04 -1.70
CA THR A 213 1.11 40.52 -0.46
C THR A 213 -0.41 40.46 -0.57
N TYR A 214 -1.07 40.02 0.50
CA TYR A 214 -2.52 39.91 0.54
C TYR A 214 -3.13 41.02 1.41
N LYS A 215 -4.12 41.72 0.90
CA LYS A 215 -4.88 42.73 1.68
C LYS A 215 -5.61 42.14 2.89
N ASN A 216 -5.94 40.84 2.85
CA ASN A 216 -6.59 40.17 3.96
C ASN A 216 -5.54 39.63 4.94
N PRO A 217 -5.53 40.07 6.22
CA PRO A 217 -4.53 39.66 7.22
C PRO A 217 -4.56 38.18 7.60
N ARG A 218 -5.60 37.44 7.18
CA ARG A 218 -5.65 35.96 7.36
C ARG A 218 -4.69 35.20 6.43
N PHE A 219 -4.24 35.83 5.35
CA PHE A 219 -3.29 35.24 4.42
C PHE A 219 -1.90 35.87 4.67
N LYS A 220 -0.90 34.99 4.85
CA LYS A 220 0.49 35.42 4.95
C LYS A 220 1.04 35.73 3.56
N ASP A 221 1.88 36.72 3.47
CA ASP A 221 2.63 37.04 2.25
C ASP A 221 3.34 35.77 1.73
N GLN A 222 3.32 35.61 0.42
CA GLN A 222 3.95 34.48 -0.24
C GLN A 222 5.17 34.95 -1.01
N HIS A 223 6.33 34.38 -0.67
CA HIS A 223 7.57 34.57 -1.40
C HIS A 223 7.73 33.49 -2.45
N GLY A 224 8.12 33.87 -3.65
CA GLY A 224 8.26 32.94 -4.77
C GLY A 224 8.94 33.60 -5.95
N TRP A 225 8.71 33.05 -7.13
CA TRP A 225 9.30 33.51 -8.37
C TRP A 225 8.24 33.63 -9.46
N HIS A 226 8.34 34.66 -10.26
CA HIS A 226 7.75 34.69 -11.58
C HIS A 226 8.56 33.77 -12.49
N CYS A 227 7.85 32.81 -13.12
CA CYS A 227 8.43 31.83 -14.02
C CYS A 227 7.75 31.95 -15.38
N GLU A 228 8.51 32.14 -16.43
CA GLU A 228 8.01 31.91 -17.78
C GLU A 228 8.00 30.41 -18.05
N TYR A 229 6.94 29.89 -18.68
CA TYR A 229 6.92 28.50 -19.10
C TYR A 229 6.66 28.34 -20.60
N LYS A 230 7.27 27.30 -21.18
CA LYS A 230 7.09 26.86 -22.55
C LYS A 230 6.55 25.42 -22.56
N ALA A 231 5.43 25.23 -23.20
CA ALA A 231 4.83 23.91 -23.43
C ALA A 231 4.63 23.68 -24.95
N PRO A 232 4.39 22.47 -25.44
CA PRO A 232 4.26 22.18 -26.87
C PRO A 232 3.20 23.01 -27.61
N ARG A 233 2.20 23.52 -26.90
CA ARG A 233 1.08 24.28 -27.51
C ARG A 233 0.77 25.59 -26.79
N SER A 234 1.59 26.03 -25.83
CA SER A 234 1.35 27.26 -25.06
C SER A 234 2.61 27.80 -24.41
N THR A 235 2.63 29.10 -24.23
CA THR A 235 3.62 29.81 -23.40
C THR A 235 2.87 30.68 -22.41
N GLY A 236 3.44 30.96 -21.25
CA GLY A 236 2.81 31.84 -20.28
C GLY A 236 3.72 32.15 -19.11
N VAL A 237 3.19 32.92 -18.14
CA VAL A 237 3.87 33.29 -16.91
C VAL A 237 3.08 32.72 -15.73
N GLU A 238 3.76 32.10 -14.79
CA GLU A 238 3.18 31.52 -13.58
C GLU A 238 3.99 31.99 -12.37
N PHE A 239 3.30 32.34 -11.28
CA PHE A 239 3.95 32.58 -9.99
C PHE A 239 4.09 31.26 -9.23
N LEU A 240 5.32 30.88 -8.86
CA LEU A 240 5.62 29.70 -8.08
C LEU A 240 6.21 30.09 -6.72
N THR A 241 5.59 29.62 -5.65
CA THR A 241 6.13 29.81 -4.30
C THR A 241 7.43 29.04 -4.12
N ILE A 242 8.30 29.46 -3.19
CA ILE A 242 9.54 28.73 -2.82
C ILE A 242 9.25 27.25 -2.51
N LYS A 243 8.12 26.97 -1.83
CA LYS A 243 7.71 25.60 -1.53
C LYS A 243 7.39 24.80 -2.80
N GLN A 244 6.70 25.39 -3.77
CA GLN A 244 6.37 24.74 -5.04
C GLN A 244 7.61 24.51 -5.90
N LEU A 245 8.55 25.44 -5.92
CA LEU A 245 9.83 25.29 -6.59
C LEU A 245 10.62 24.11 -5.99
N GLY A 246 10.70 24.03 -4.66
CA GLY A 246 11.38 22.92 -3.98
C GLY A 246 10.78 21.53 -4.23
N LEU A 247 9.51 21.47 -4.65
CA LEU A 247 8.85 20.22 -5.06
C LEU A 247 9.02 19.88 -6.55
N ARG A 248 9.30 20.90 -7.40
CA ARG A 248 9.37 20.76 -8.86
C ARG A 248 10.80 20.67 -9.40
N ILE A 249 11.76 21.25 -8.68
CA ILE A 249 13.19 21.20 -9.04
C ILE A 249 13.80 20.04 -8.24
N PRO A 250 14.25 18.95 -8.88
CA PRO A 250 14.99 17.90 -8.19
C PRO A 250 16.29 18.46 -7.61
N LYS A 251 16.63 17.98 -6.40
CA LYS A 251 17.89 18.33 -5.73
C LYS A 251 19.07 17.61 -6.38
#